data_eccfb9642001eddada7b58d95a00ecc7
#
_entry.id   eccfb9642001eddada7b58d95a00ecc7
#
_cell.length_a   1.000
_cell.length_b   1.000
_cell.length_c   1.000
_cell.angle_alpha   90.00
_cell.angle_beta   90.00
_cell.angle_gamma   90.00
#
_symmetry.space_group_name_H-M   'P 1'
#
loop_
_entity.id
_entity.type
_entity.pdbx_description
1 polymer ?
#
loop_
_entity_poly.entity_id
_entity_poly.type
_entity_poly.pdbx_seq_one_letter_code
_entity_poly.pdbx_strand_id
1 'polypeptide(L)'
;MADELDVLLEKVADPGLRAELRAAVDKVRAKRNFGLVFESHLPERVRLPEYPVRRGTKVVRRADRSNGPMKVEGVRRGQATVVTDDGTRDTMSVDDLVVVAEFGEPVYPGLTSVGSIQRGGDKPAHVVINAENHHALEMLQFTHAGKVDCIYIDPPYNTGAKDWKYDNNYVDGDDAYRHSKWLAFMERRLLLAKQLLNPDDSVLIVTIDEKEYLRLGLLLQQTFPSTKVQMVTIVINAPGQARKRPPKPGPGPRRRKPAGRAERSPGRHLDARRARITGTRVVR
;
A
#
# COMPACT_ATOMS: atom_id res chain seq x y z
N MET A 1 -32.19 25.35 -1.63
CA MET A 1 -33.02 24.16 -1.36
C MET A 1 -32.75 23.79 0.09
N ALA A 2 -33.79 23.66 0.91
CA ALA A 2 -33.65 23.16 2.28
C ALA A 2 -33.15 21.72 2.20
N ASP A 3 -32.07 21.41 2.94
CA ASP A 3 -31.53 20.06 3.04
C ASP A 3 -32.61 19.17 3.72
N GLU A 4 -32.69 17.92 3.29
CA GLU A 4 -33.61 16.91 3.86
C GLU A 4 -33.51 16.85 5.39
N LEU A 5 -32.32 17.07 5.93
CA LEU A 5 -32.03 17.18 7.35
C LEU A 5 -32.72 18.37 8.01
N ASP A 6 -32.82 19.52 7.35
CA ASP A 6 -33.52 20.70 7.89
C ASP A 6 -35.03 20.44 7.96
N VAL A 7 -35.60 19.76 6.97
CA VAL A 7 -37.00 19.34 6.95
C VAL A 7 -37.30 18.34 8.09
N LEU A 8 -36.37 17.44 8.38
CA LEU A 8 -36.48 16.48 9.47
C LEU A 8 -36.37 17.16 10.85
N LEU A 9 -35.48 18.13 10.99
CA LEU A 9 -35.33 18.90 12.23
C LEU A 9 -36.59 19.69 12.59
N GLU A 10 -37.30 20.24 11.61
CA GLU A 10 -38.57 20.95 11.83
C GLU A 10 -39.69 20.03 12.34
N LYS A 11 -39.59 18.71 12.10
CA LYS A 11 -40.58 17.72 12.59
C LYS A 11 -40.36 17.33 14.06
N VAL A 12 -39.27 17.74 14.68
CA VAL A 12 -39.01 17.47 16.10
C VAL A 12 -39.93 18.37 16.94
N ALA A 13 -40.84 17.77 17.68
CA ALA A 13 -41.84 18.49 18.44
C ALA A 13 -41.31 19.28 19.63
N ASP A 14 -40.28 18.71 20.32
CA ASP A 14 -39.64 19.33 21.46
C ASP A 14 -38.69 20.47 21.02
N PRO A 15 -38.94 21.73 21.45
CA PRO A 15 -38.11 22.87 21.05
C PRO A 15 -36.67 22.78 21.60
N GLY A 16 -36.49 22.22 22.80
CA GLY A 16 -35.16 22.05 23.42
C GLY A 16 -34.31 21.05 22.64
N LEU A 17 -34.86 19.85 22.40
CA LEU A 17 -34.22 18.81 21.61
C LEU A 17 -33.95 19.27 20.16
N ARG A 18 -34.87 20.02 19.56
CA ARG A 18 -34.69 20.59 18.23
C ARG A 18 -33.49 21.54 18.17
N ALA A 19 -33.31 22.40 19.17
CA ALA A 19 -32.20 23.34 19.25
C ALA A 19 -30.86 22.60 19.44
N GLU A 20 -30.81 21.58 20.28
CA GLU A 20 -29.63 20.76 20.50
C GLU A 20 -29.25 19.99 19.23
N LEU A 21 -30.21 19.37 18.57
CA LEU A 21 -29.97 18.66 17.31
C LEU A 21 -29.52 19.62 16.21
N ARG A 22 -30.11 20.81 16.10
CA ARG A 22 -29.69 21.83 15.14
C ARG A 22 -28.25 22.26 15.40
N ALA A 23 -27.87 22.54 16.65
CA ALA A 23 -26.49 22.88 17.01
C ALA A 23 -25.50 21.73 16.70
N ALA A 24 -25.91 20.47 16.92
CA ALA A 24 -25.10 19.31 16.59
C ALA A 24 -24.93 19.16 15.07
N VAL A 25 -26.00 19.33 14.29
CA VAL A 25 -25.97 19.30 12.81
C VAL A 25 -25.11 20.43 12.26
N ASP A 26 -25.25 21.65 12.79
CA ASP A 26 -24.43 22.80 12.36
C ASP A 26 -22.95 22.58 12.70
N LYS A 27 -22.64 21.96 13.83
CA LYS A 27 -21.27 21.56 14.21
C LYS A 27 -20.70 20.50 13.26
N VAL A 28 -21.53 19.57 12.79
CA VAL A 28 -21.15 18.58 11.76
C VAL A 28 -20.97 19.24 10.40
N ARG A 29 -21.87 20.17 10.02
CA ARG A 29 -21.78 20.93 8.76
C ARG A 29 -20.55 21.85 8.73
N ALA A 30 -20.25 22.53 9.83
CA ALA A 30 -19.05 23.38 9.95
C ALA A 30 -17.74 22.58 9.83
N LYS A 31 -17.77 21.29 10.18
CA LYS A 31 -16.63 20.38 9.98
C LYS A 31 -16.53 19.80 8.57
N ARG A 32 -17.55 19.99 7.71
CA ARG A 32 -17.49 19.62 6.29
C ARG A 32 -16.68 20.68 5.55
N ASN A 33 -15.37 20.57 5.62
CA ASN A 33 -14.52 21.26 4.67
C ASN A 33 -14.78 20.66 3.29
N PHE A 34 -14.88 21.51 2.27
CA PHE A 34 -14.83 21.04 0.88
C PHE A 34 -13.50 20.32 0.70
N GLY A 35 -13.53 19.01 0.66
CA GLY A 35 -12.37 18.17 0.48
C GLY A 35 -12.28 17.62 -0.94
N LEU A 36 -11.22 16.91 -1.20
CA LEU A 36 -11.06 16.13 -2.42
C LEU A 36 -12.11 15.02 -2.43
N VAL A 37 -12.96 15.02 -3.47
CA VAL A 37 -13.95 13.97 -3.70
C VAL A 37 -13.45 13.06 -4.82
N PHE A 38 -13.40 11.77 -4.56
CA PHE A 38 -13.02 10.74 -5.52
C PHE A 38 -13.78 9.45 -5.23
N GLU A 39 -13.87 8.59 -6.24
CA GLU A 39 -14.50 7.30 -6.07
C GLU A 39 -13.70 6.42 -5.10
N SER A 40 -14.40 5.80 -4.16
CA SER A 40 -13.80 4.82 -3.26
C SER A 40 -13.58 3.50 -4.00
N HIS A 41 -12.35 3.24 -4.39
CA HIS A 41 -11.94 1.98 -4.97
C HIS A 41 -11.37 1.08 -3.89
N LEU A 42 -11.98 -0.07 -3.70
CA LEU A 42 -11.47 -1.10 -2.79
C LEU A 42 -11.00 -2.28 -3.62
N PRO A 43 -9.86 -2.90 -3.28
CA PRO A 43 -9.45 -4.12 -3.97
C PRO A 43 -10.51 -5.19 -3.78
N GLU A 44 -10.94 -5.82 -4.87
CA GLU A 44 -11.95 -6.87 -4.81
C GLU A 44 -11.43 -8.11 -4.10
N ARG A 45 -10.11 -8.35 -4.17
CA ARG A 45 -9.47 -9.58 -3.65
C ARG A 45 -8.11 -9.30 -3.05
N VAL A 46 -7.84 -9.92 -1.93
CA VAL A 46 -6.54 -9.90 -1.26
C VAL A 46 -5.88 -11.26 -1.37
N ARG A 47 -4.65 -11.31 -1.88
CA ARG A 47 -3.84 -12.54 -1.94
C ARG A 47 -3.23 -12.84 -0.58
N LEU A 48 -3.35 -14.09 -0.12
CA LEU A 48 -2.85 -14.59 1.14
C LEU A 48 -1.81 -15.70 0.90
N PRO A 49 -0.55 -15.36 0.56
CA PRO A 49 0.46 -16.32 0.10
C PRO A 49 0.80 -17.41 1.13
N GLU A 50 0.73 -17.06 2.42
CA GLU A 50 1.06 -17.96 3.53
C GLU A 50 -0.16 -18.71 4.08
N TYR A 51 -1.35 -18.42 3.55
CA TYR A 51 -2.55 -19.10 4.00
C TYR A 51 -2.65 -20.49 3.36
N PRO A 52 -2.87 -21.54 4.14
CA PRO A 52 -2.88 -22.89 3.60
C PRO A 52 -4.08 -23.15 2.68
N VAL A 53 -3.80 -23.72 1.52
CA VAL A 53 -4.83 -24.17 0.58
C VAL A 53 -5.58 -25.37 1.20
N ARG A 54 -6.88 -25.20 1.46
CA ARG A 54 -7.74 -26.20 2.09
C ARG A 54 -9.06 -26.30 1.34
N ARG A 55 -9.80 -27.38 1.60
CA ARG A 55 -11.17 -27.52 1.08
C ARG A 55 -12.01 -26.31 1.48
N GLY A 56 -12.72 -25.74 0.50
CA GLY A 56 -13.58 -24.57 0.67
C GLY A 56 -12.89 -23.23 0.48
N THR A 57 -11.53 -23.16 0.46
CA THR A 57 -10.83 -21.92 0.19
C THR A 57 -10.98 -21.50 -1.28
N LYS A 58 -11.03 -20.20 -1.51
CA LYS A 58 -10.91 -19.61 -2.86
C LYS A 58 -9.45 -19.41 -3.18
N VAL A 59 -9.03 -19.79 -4.38
CA VAL A 59 -7.63 -19.74 -4.81
C VAL A 59 -7.51 -19.17 -6.22
N VAL A 60 -6.35 -18.58 -6.51
CA VAL A 60 -5.93 -18.21 -7.86
C VAL A 60 -4.59 -18.85 -8.18
N ARG A 61 -4.24 -18.98 -9.44
CA ARG A 61 -2.92 -19.45 -9.86
C ARG A 61 -1.86 -18.43 -9.44
N ARG A 62 -0.75 -18.90 -8.87
CA ARG A 62 0.36 -18.05 -8.43
C ARG A 62 0.97 -17.27 -9.59
N ALA A 63 1.14 -17.91 -10.74
CA ALA A 63 1.73 -17.32 -11.93
C ALA A 63 0.75 -16.45 -12.72
N ASP A 64 -0.53 -16.81 -12.74
CA ASP A 64 -1.56 -16.12 -13.51
C ASP A 64 -2.38 -15.20 -12.60
N ARG A 65 -2.53 -13.94 -13.03
CA ARG A 65 -3.21 -12.90 -12.26
C ARG A 65 -4.54 -12.46 -12.89
N SER A 66 -4.87 -12.97 -14.08
CA SER A 66 -6.02 -12.54 -14.87
C SER A 66 -7.25 -13.43 -14.69
N ASN A 67 -7.06 -14.68 -14.26
CA ASN A 67 -8.16 -15.62 -14.11
C ASN A 67 -8.92 -15.42 -12.78
N GLY A 68 -10.23 -15.62 -12.84
CA GLY A 68 -11.12 -15.59 -11.68
C GLY A 68 -10.71 -16.57 -10.58
N PRO A 69 -11.23 -16.41 -9.36
CA PRO A 69 -10.97 -17.35 -8.29
C PRO A 69 -11.58 -18.70 -8.58
N MET A 70 -10.93 -19.75 -8.12
CA MET A 70 -11.41 -21.12 -8.17
C MET A 70 -11.68 -21.59 -6.75
N LYS A 71 -12.70 -22.40 -6.53
CA LYS A 71 -13.00 -22.99 -5.23
C LYS A 71 -12.31 -24.35 -5.08
N VAL A 72 -11.64 -24.57 -3.97
CA VAL A 72 -11.01 -25.86 -3.66
C VAL A 72 -12.05 -26.86 -3.16
N GLU A 73 -12.28 -27.95 -3.87
CA GLU A 73 -13.15 -29.06 -3.45
C GLU A 73 -12.43 -30.05 -2.54
N GLY A 74 -11.14 -30.22 -2.71
CA GLY A 74 -10.34 -31.13 -1.89
C GLY A 74 -8.85 -31.00 -2.16
N VAL A 75 -8.05 -31.43 -1.19
CA VAL A 75 -6.60 -31.50 -1.31
C VAL A 75 -6.15 -32.92 -0.94
N ARG A 76 -5.37 -33.57 -1.81
CA ARG A 76 -4.77 -34.88 -1.57
C ARG A 76 -3.34 -34.93 -2.10
N ARG A 77 -2.39 -35.35 -1.29
CA ARG A 77 -0.98 -35.54 -1.65
C ARG A 77 -0.37 -34.32 -2.37
N GLY A 78 -0.64 -33.09 -1.88
CA GLY A 78 -0.12 -31.85 -2.47
C GLY A 78 -0.82 -31.39 -3.76
N GLN A 79 -1.87 -32.09 -4.19
CA GLN A 79 -2.72 -31.69 -5.30
C GLN A 79 -4.08 -31.20 -4.80
N ALA A 80 -4.53 -30.08 -5.34
CA ALA A 80 -5.84 -29.51 -5.07
C ALA A 80 -6.76 -29.72 -6.27
N THR A 81 -7.93 -30.28 -6.03
CA THR A 81 -9.03 -30.27 -6.99
C THR A 81 -9.74 -28.93 -6.86
N VAL A 82 -9.77 -28.14 -7.92
CA VAL A 82 -10.37 -26.80 -7.97
C VAL A 82 -11.51 -26.76 -8.97
N VAL A 83 -12.49 -25.90 -8.71
CA VAL A 83 -13.66 -25.66 -9.56
C VAL A 83 -13.74 -24.17 -9.86
N THR A 84 -13.88 -23.83 -11.11
CA THR A 84 -14.14 -22.47 -11.61
C THR A 84 -15.64 -22.15 -11.54
N ASP A 85 -16.02 -20.89 -11.67
CA ASP A 85 -17.43 -20.44 -11.57
C ASP A 85 -18.31 -21.04 -12.70
N ASP A 86 -17.71 -21.42 -13.84
CA ASP A 86 -18.38 -22.13 -14.93
C ASP A 86 -18.56 -23.65 -14.68
N GLY A 87 -18.10 -24.13 -13.51
CA GLY A 87 -18.20 -25.55 -13.12
C GLY A 87 -17.09 -26.45 -13.66
N THR A 88 -16.10 -25.90 -14.38
CA THR A 88 -14.95 -26.67 -14.87
C THR A 88 -14.07 -27.11 -13.71
N ARG A 89 -13.74 -28.41 -13.67
CA ARG A 89 -12.84 -28.99 -12.66
C ARG A 89 -11.45 -29.17 -13.22
N ASP A 90 -10.46 -28.80 -12.40
CA ASP A 90 -9.04 -29.00 -12.71
C ASP A 90 -8.29 -29.49 -11.47
N THR A 91 -7.13 -30.12 -11.68
CA THR A 91 -6.27 -30.57 -10.59
C THR A 91 -4.90 -29.91 -10.72
N MET A 92 -4.49 -29.19 -9.67
CA MET A 92 -3.28 -28.38 -9.67
C MET A 92 -2.45 -28.62 -8.44
N SER A 93 -1.13 -28.40 -8.53
CA SER A 93 -0.27 -28.40 -7.35
C SER A 93 -0.67 -27.27 -6.38
N VAL A 94 -0.70 -27.59 -5.10
CA VAL A 94 -0.92 -26.59 -4.05
C VAL A 94 0.10 -25.45 -4.11
N ASP A 95 1.34 -25.75 -4.51
CA ASP A 95 2.43 -24.77 -4.63
C ASP A 95 2.18 -23.73 -5.74
N ASP A 96 1.37 -24.09 -6.74
CA ASP A 96 0.99 -23.20 -7.85
C ASP A 96 -0.21 -22.32 -7.53
N LEU A 97 -0.79 -22.50 -6.33
CA LEU A 97 -1.99 -21.79 -5.90
C LEU A 97 -1.68 -20.76 -4.80
N VAL A 98 -2.50 -19.75 -4.73
CA VAL A 98 -2.52 -18.75 -3.64
C VAL A 98 -3.97 -18.55 -3.22
N VAL A 99 -4.22 -18.64 -1.93
CA VAL A 99 -5.54 -18.36 -1.35
C VAL A 99 -5.84 -16.86 -1.53
N VAL A 100 -7.09 -16.56 -1.83
CA VAL A 100 -7.60 -15.19 -1.92
C VAL A 100 -8.78 -15.01 -0.99
N ALA A 101 -8.82 -13.85 -0.33
CA ALA A 101 -9.99 -13.33 0.36
C ALA A 101 -10.70 -12.33 -0.56
N GLU A 102 -12.02 -12.39 -0.62
CA GLU A 102 -12.83 -11.42 -1.35
C GLU A 102 -13.10 -10.19 -0.51
N PHE A 103 -13.62 -9.14 -1.16
CA PHE A 103 -14.04 -7.94 -0.47
C PHE A 103 -15.09 -8.27 0.62
N GLY A 104 -14.88 -7.72 1.82
CA GLY A 104 -15.78 -7.95 2.96
C GLY A 104 -15.45 -9.21 3.79
N GLU A 105 -14.58 -10.10 3.32
CA GLU A 105 -14.05 -11.18 4.15
C GLU A 105 -13.01 -10.63 5.13
N PRO A 106 -13.15 -10.84 6.46
CA PRO A 106 -12.19 -10.33 7.41
C PRO A 106 -10.83 -11.03 7.24
N VAL A 107 -9.79 -10.25 7.03
CA VAL A 107 -8.40 -10.72 6.98
C VAL A 107 -7.68 -10.21 8.22
N TYR A 108 -7.16 -11.13 9.02
CA TYR A 108 -6.37 -10.80 10.20
C TYR A 108 -4.91 -11.08 9.90
N PRO A 109 -4.11 -10.04 9.57
CA PRO A 109 -2.70 -10.23 9.28
C PRO A 109 -1.96 -10.68 10.54
N GLY A 110 -0.91 -11.48 10.34
CA GLY A 110 0.00 -11.92 11.39
C GLY A 110 1.44 -11.77 10.95
N LEU A 111 2.36 -11.60 11.90
CA LEU A 111 3.80 -11.55 11.66
C LEU A 111 4.45 -12.86 12.10
N THR A 112 5.30 -13.41 11.24
CA THR A 112 6.16 -14.55 11.56
C THR A 112 7.61 -14.11 11.57
N SER A 113 8.33 -14.35 12.66
CA SER A 113 9.77 -14.08 12.72
C SER A 113 10.53 -15.04 11.83
N VAL A 114 11.28 -14.52 10.88
CA VAL A 114 12.09 -15.30 9.94
C VAL A 114 13.59 -15.27 10.27
N GLY A 115 14.01 -14.43 11.21
CA GLY A 115 15.39 -14.35 11.67
C GLY A 115 15.70 -13.08 12.43
N SER A 116 16.83 -13.07 13.11
CA SER A 116 17.39 -11.91 13.80
C SER A 116 18.91 -11.86 13.68
N ILE A 117 19.45 -10.64 13.66
CA ILE A 117 20.89 -10.39 13.67
C ILE A 117 21.20 -9.48 14.87
N GLN A 118 21.94 -9.98 15.83
CA GLN A 118 22.30 -9.23 17.03
C GLN A 118 23.73 -8.72 16.91
N ARG A 119 23.90 -7.42 16.63
CA ARG A 119 25.22 -6.75 16.53
C ARG A 119 25.29 -5.41 17.26
N GLY A 120 24.20 -4.97 17.82
CA GLY A 120 24.04 -3.60 18.35
C GLY A 120 24.30 -3.45 19.84
N GLY A 121 24.51 -4.51 20.63
CA GLY A 121 24.48 -4.45 22.08
C GLY A 121 23.16 -3.90 22.58
N ASP A 122 23.18 -2.84 23.38
CA ASP A 122 21.99 -2.21 23.97
C ASP A 122 21.27 -1.20 23.03
N LYS A 123 21.68 -1.09 21.76
CA LYS A 123 21.04 -0.19 20.81
C LYS A 123 19.63 -0.68 20.44
N PRO A 124 18.70 0.26 20.13
CA PRO A 124 17.37 -0.11 19.65
C PRO A 124 17.43 -1.02 18.42
N ALA A 125 16.53 -1.98 18.38
CA ALA A 125 16.43 -2.92 17.25
C ALA A 125 15.83 -2.25 16.01
N HIS A 126 16.34 -2.62 14.83
CA HIS A 126 15.71 -2.32 13.55
C HIS A 126 14.86 -3.52 13.15
N VAL A 127 13.64 -3.26 12.67
CA VAL A 127 12.70 -4.29 12.21
C VAL A 127 12.50 -4.15 10.71
N VAL A 128 12.61 -5.27 10.00
CA VAL A 128 12.27 -5.35 8.57
C VAL A 128 11.03 -6.23 8.43
N ILE A 129 9.96 -5.66 7.89
CA ILE A 129 8.70 -6.38 7.65
C ILE A 129 8.53 -6.55 6.15
N ASN A 130 8.55 -7.80 5.68
CA ASN A 130 8.29 -8.14 4.28
C ASN A 130 6.84 -8.59 4.14
N ALA A 131 5.97 -7.67 3.74
CA ALA A 131 4.53 -7.88 3.63
C ALA A 131 3.91 -6.95 2.57
N GLU A 132 2.61 -7.13 2.31
CA GLU A 132 1.83 -6.05 1.70
C GLU A 132 1.79 -4.87 2.69
N ASN A 133 2.05 -3.66 2.18
CA ASN A 133 2.27 -2.48 3.03
C ASN A 133 1.08 -2.14 3.93
N HIS A 134 -0.16 -2.24 3.42
CA HIS A 134 -1.37 -1.96 4.20
C HIS A 134 -1.48 -2.91 5.40
N HIS A 135 -1.28 -4.22 5.20
CA HIS A 135 -1.33 -5.20 6.27
C HIS A 135 -0.20 -5.01 7.29
N ALA A 136 1.00 -4.62 6.84
CA ALA A 136 2.09 -4.29 7.75
C ALA A 136 1.73 -3.09 8.64
N LEU A 137 1.12 -2.05 8.08
CA LEU A 137 0.67 -0.87 8.83
C LEU A 137 -0.45 -1.24 9.82
N GLU A 138 -1.38 -2.12 9.45
CA GLU A 138 -2.41 -2.63 10.36
C GLU A 138 -1.79 -3.36 11.56
N MET A 139 -0.80 -4.23 11.31
CA MET A 139 -0.10 -4.95 12.38
C MET A 139 0.64 -4.02 13.32
N LEU A 140 1.26 -2.96 12.80
CA LEU A 140 1.96 -1.99 13.62
C LEU A 140 1.05 -1.21 14.56
N GLN A 141 -0.27 -1.12 14.30
CA GLN A 141 -1.22 -0.48 15.21
C GLN A 141 -1.22 -1.13 16.60
N PHE A 142 -1.01 -2.44 16.70
CA PHE A 142 -1.01 -3.16 17.98
C PHE A 142 0.17 -2.80 18.89
N THR A 143 1.25 -2.31 18.31
CA THR A 143 2.50 -2.07 19.06
C THR A 143 2.98 -0.62 19.03
N HIS A 144 2.68 0.10 17.97
CA HIS A 144 3.24 1.41 17.66
C HIS A 144 2.19 2.54 17.50
N ALA A 145 0.91 2.30 17.80
CA ALA A 145 -0.10 3.36 17.75
C ALA A 145 0.30 4.57 18.57
N GLY A 146 0.33 5.75 17.95
CA GLY A 146 0.69 7.02 18.59
C GLY A 146 2.15 7.14 19.05
N LYS A 147 3.06 6.27 18.58
CA LYS A 147 4.46 6.22 19.06
C LYS A 147 5.51 6.51 18.01
N VAL A 148 5.11 6.70 16.76
CA VAL A 148 6.04 6.91 15.64
C VAL A 148 6.29 8.40 15.46
N ASP A 149 7.53 8.83 15.60
CA ASP A 149 7.93 10.24 15.49
C ASP A 149 8.15 10.65 14.03
N CYS A 150 8.51 9.72 13.15
CA CYS A 150 8.76 10.02 11.74
C CYS A 150 8.31 8.86 10.84
N ILE A 151 7.50 9.19 9.84
CA ILE A 151 7.16 8.27 8.74
C ILE A 151 7.69 8.86 7.44
N TYR A 152 8.48 8.08 6.70
CA TYR A 152 8.93 8.40 5.36
C TYR A 152 8.35 7.39 4.38
N ILE A 153 7.68 7.87 3.35
CA ILE A 153 7.10 7.04 2.29
C ILE A 153 7.47 7.54 0.90
N ASP A 154 7.70 6.60 0.00
CA ASP A 154 7.94 6.82 -1.42
C ASP A 154 6.91 5.99 -2.21
N PRO A 155 5.69 6.51 -2.37
CA PRO A 155 4.61 5.80 -3.04
C PRO A 155 4.85 5.73 -4.56
N PRO A 156 4.12 4.86 -5.28
CA PRO A 156 4.13 4.89 -6.74
C PRO A 156 3.63 6.25 -7.24
N TYR A 157 4.33 6.82 -8.23
CA TYR A 157 4.05 8.18 -8.74
C TYR A 157 2.89 8.25 -9.72
N ASN A 158 2.26 7.13 -10.02
CA ASN A 158 1.12 7.05 -10.92
C ASN A 158 1.40 7.61 -12.32
N THR A 159 2.60 7.34 -12.84
CA THR A 159 3.08 7.89 -14.11
C THR A 159 2.35 7.35 -15.33
N GLY A 160 1.61 6.25 -15.19
CA GLY A 160 1.00 5.50 -16.28
C GLY A 160 1.95 4.50 -16.97
N ALA A 161 3.19 4.37 -16.47
CA ALA A 161 4.19 3.46 -17.00
C ALA A 161 4.10 2.05 -16.39
N LYS A 162 2.93 1.63 -15.90
CA LYS A 162 2.71 0.35 -15.19
C LYS A 162 3.62 0.21 -13.95
N ASP A 163 3.83 1.31 -13.26
CA ASP A 163 4.72 1.43 -12.10
C ASP A 163 4.09 0.92 -10.79
N TRP A 164 2.78 0.70 -10.78
CA TRP A 164 2.08 0.14 -9.62
C TRP A 164 0.88 -0.73 -10.03
N LYS A 165 0.35 -1.48 -9.05
CA LYS A 165 -0.76 -2.41 -9.24
C LYS A 165 -1.93 -2.05 -8.35
N TYR A 166 -3.11 -2.14 -8.93
CA TYR A 166 -4.37 -2.12 -8.21
C TYR A 166 -5.09 -3.43 -8.48
N ASP A 167 -5.57 -4.11 -7.44
CA ASP A 167 -6.16 -5.45 -7.52
C ASP A 167 -5.31 -6.44 -8.34
N ASN A 168 -3.99 -6.44 -8.06
CA ASN A 168 -2.97 -7.25 -8.74
C ASN A 168 -2.75 -6.94 -10.24
N ASN A 169 -3.50 -6.03 -10.83
CA ASN A 169 -3.31 -5.58 -12.20
C ASN A 169 -2.50 -4.29 -12.24
N TYR A 170 -1.63 -4.14 -13.24
CA TYR A 170 -0.96 -2.87 -13.47
C TYR A 170 -1.98 -1.81 -13.89
N VAL A 171 -1.89 -0.65 -13.27
CA VAL A 171 -2.71 0.51 -13.67
C VAL A 171 -2.08 1.13 -14.91
N ASP A 172 -2.85 1.19 -16.00
CA ASP A 172 -2.40 1.75 -17.27
C ASP A 172 -2.56 3.28 -17.30
N GLY A 173 -1.80 3.93 -18.19
CA GLY A 173 -1.91 5.37 -18.44
C GLY A 173 -3.28 5.80 -18.96
N ASP A 174 -3.95 4.93 -19.70
CA ASP A 174 -5.26 5.17 -20.30
C ASP A 174 -6.45 4.84 -19.38
N ASP A 175 -6.19 4.36 -18.17
CA ASP A 175 -7.25 4.07 -17.19
C ASP A 175 -7.89 5.38 -16.71
N ALA A 176 -9.16 5.58 -17.06
CA ALA A 176 -9.95 6.76 -16.70
C ALA A 176 -10.05 6.99 -15.18
N TYR A 177 -10.00 5.91 -14.41
CA TYR A 177 -10.06 5.94 -12.94
C TYR A 177 -8.68 5.90 -12.27
N ARG A 178 -7.61 6.03 -13.00
CA ARG A 178 -6.23 5.95 -12.50
C ARG A 178 -6.00 6.82 -11.27
N HIS A 179 -6.43 8.06 -11.31
CA HIS A 179 -6.23 9.03 -10.23
C HIS A 179 -7.06 8.70 -8.99
N SER A 180 -8.33 8.31 -9.16
CA SER A 180 -9.19 7.93 -8.03
C SER A 180 -8.75 6.60 -7.40
N LYS A 181 -8.30 5.63 -8.19
CA LYS A 181 -7.67 4.39 -7.68
C LYS A 181 -6.43 4.69 -6.85
N TRP A 182 -5.58 5.60 -7.32
CA TRP A 182 -4.38 6.01 -6.60
C TRP A 182 -4.71 6.74 -5.30
N LEU A 183 -5.69 7.64 -5.32
CA LEU A 183 -6.15 8.34 -4.14
C LEU A 183 -6.72 7.37 -3.09
N ALA A 184 -7.57 6.44 -3.50
CA ALA A 184 -8.11 5.41 -2.60
C ALA A 184 -7.01 4.50 -2.03
N PHE A 185 -6.00 4.17 -2.84
CA PHE A 185 -4.81 3.44 -2.40
C PHE A 185 -4.02 4.22 -1.34
N MET A 186 -3.79 5.51 -1.55
CA MET A 186 -3.06 6.38 -0.62
C MET A 186 -3.84 6.67 0.65
N GLU A 187 -5.13 7.00 0.54
CA GLU A 187 -5.98 7.36 1.69
C GLU A 187 -5.95 6.28 2.77
N ARG A 188 -6.16 5.02 2.41
CA ARG A 188 -6.14 3.91 3.36
C ARG A 188 -4.84 3.81 4.13
N ARG A 189 -3.70 4.02 3.47
CA ARG A 189 -2.37 3.99 4.10
C ARG A 189 -2.10 5.21 4.96
N LEU A 190 -2.53 6.38 4.51
CA LEU A 190 -2.39 7.62 5.28
C LEU A 190 -3.25 7.62 6.55
N LEU A 191 -4.44 7.00 6.52
CA LEU A 191 -5.27 6.84 7.71
C LEU A 191 -4.58 5.96 8.76
N LEU A 192 -3.95 4.86 8.35
CA LEU A 192 -3.16 4.02 9.25
C LEU A 192 -1.89 4.75 9.74
N ALA A 193 -1.20 5.45 8.85
CA ALA A 193 -0.04 6.26 9.21
C ALA A 193 -0.38 7.33 10.26
N LYS A 194 -1.56 7.97 10.12
CA LYS A 194 -2.06 8.94 11.10
C LYS A 194 -2.24 8.35 12.49
N GLN A 195 -2.71 7.10 12.58
CA GLN A 195 -2.88 6.40 13.85
C GLN A 195 -1.55 5.99 14.49
N LEU A 196 -0.53 5.73 13.67
CA LEU A 196 0.82 5.38 14.14
C LEU A 196 1.60 6.60 14.65
N LEU A 197 1.43 7.75 14.00
CA LEU A 197 2.16 8.97 14.32
C LEU A 197 1.85 9.47 15.73
N ASN A 198 2.90 9.88 16.43
CA ASN A 198 2.80 10.59 17.70
C ASN A 198 1.95 11.87 17.50
N PRO A 199 0.85 12.04 18.27
CA PRO A 199 -0.05 13.15 18.06
C PRO A 199 0.55 14.52 18.41
N ASP A 200 1.58 14.56 19.25
CA ASP A 200 2.12 15.81 19.80
C ASP A 200 3.30 16.33 18.97
N ASP A 201 4.21 15.42 18.55
CA ASP A 201 5.41 15.82 17.82
C ASP A 201 5.82 14.71 16.86
N SER A 202 5.45 14.86 15.59
CA SER A 202 5.79 13.87 14.55
C SER A 202 5.85 14.49 13.17
N VAL A 203 6.51 13.80 12.25
CA VAL A 203 6.62 14.23 10.87
C VAL A 203 6.29 13.11 9.89
N LEU A 204 5.48 13.43 8.88
CA LEU A 204 5.25 12.57 7.71
C LEU A 204 5.94 13.21 6.50
N ILE A 205 6.80 12.45 5.84
CA ILE A 205 7.50 12.83 4.61
C ILE A 205 7.02 11.94 3.49
N VAL A 206 6.49 12.54 2.43
CA VAL A 206 6.00 11.82 1.25
C VAL A 206 6.70 12.35 0.02
N THR A 207 7.35 11.46 -0.74
CA THR A 207 7.91 11.81 -2.05
C THR A 207 6.86 11.64 -3.13
N ILE A 208 6.82 12.53 -4.11
CA ILE A 208 5.90 12.48 -5.24
C ILE A 208 6.44 13.31 -6.41
N ASP A 209 6.01 13.03 -7.61
CA ASP A 209 6.30 13.84 -8.80
C ASP A 209 5.20 14.88 -9.11
N GLU A 210 5.40 15.61 -10.22
CA GLU A 210 4.49 16.68 -10.64
C GLU A 210 3.08 16.20 -11.06
N LYS A 211 2.87 14.90 -11.24
CA LYS A 211 1.59 14.36 -11.73
C LYS A 211 0.53 14.27 -10.66
N GLU A 212 0.94 13.89 -9.44
CA GLU A 212 0.00 13.66 -8.34
C GLU A 212 0.17 14.60 -7.15
N TYR A 213 1.17 15.51 -7.15
CA TYR A 213 1.45 16.33 -5.96
C TYR A 213 0.28 17.20 -5.51
N LEU A 214 -0.53 17.73 -6.44
CA LEU A 214 -1.71 18.55 -6.10
C LEU A 214 -2.77 17.72 -5.41
N ARG A 215 -3.07 16.53 -5.95
CA ARG A 215 -4.06 15.62 -5.37
C ARG A 215 -3.59 15.08 -4.02
N LEU A 216 -2.32 14.72 -3.92
CA LEU A 216 -1.72 14.33 -2.66
C LEU A 216 -1.81 15.45 -1.62
N GLY A 217 -1.51 16.69 -2.00
CA GLY A 217 -1.61 17.83 -1.11
C GLY A 217 -3.01 18.01 -0.52
N LEU A 218 -4.04 17.92 -1.36
CA LEU A 218 -5.44 17.98 -0.92
C LEU A 218 -5.80 16.80 -0.02
N LEU A 219 -5.38 15.60 -0.38
CA LEU A 219 -5.61 14.39 0.43
C LEU A 219 -4.93 14.49 1.80
N LEU A 220 -3.70 15.02 1.86
CA LEU A 220 -2.99 15.25 3.12
C LEU A 220 -3.69 16.28 3.99
N GLN A 221 -4.17 17.39 3.43
CA GLN A 221 -4.95 18.39 4.17
C GLN A 221 -6.25 17.80 4.73
N GLN A 222 -6.92 16.94 3.96
CA GLN A 222 -8.15 16.26 4.39
C GLN A 222 -7.87 15.23 5.49
N THR A 223 -6.81 14.44 5.34
CA THR A 223 -6.46 13.37 6.30
C THR A 223 -5.88 13.96 7.59
N PHE A 224 -5.10 15.04 7.50
CA PHE A 224 -4.40 15.69 8.62
C PHE A 224 -4.79 17.17 8.76
N PRO A 225 -6.05 17.49 9.08
CA PRO A 225 -6.56 18.87 9.06
C PRO A 225 -5.89 19.81 10.07
N SER A 226 -5.30 19.26 11.14
CA SER A 226 -4.62 20.03 12.18
C SER A 226 -3.11 20.18 11.96
N THR A 227 -2.60 19.77 10.79
CA THR A 227 -1.16 19.76 10.54
C THR A 227 -0.73 20.84 9.56
N LYS A 228 0.53 21.24 9.63
CA LYS A 228 1.14 22.13 8.65
C LYS A 228 1.72 21.33 7.48
N VAL A 229 1.14 21.48 6.30
CA VAL A 229 1.66 20.89 5.06
C VAL A 229 2.68 21.84 4.44
N GLN A 230 3.88 21.33 4.18
CA GLN A 230 4.94 22.07 3.50
C GLN A 230 5.41 21.29 2.26
N MET A 231 5.38 21.92 1.10
CA MET A 231 5.93 21.37 -0.14
C MET A 231 7.37 21.82 -0.31
N VAL A 232 8.25 20.86 -0.62
CA VAL A 232 9.66 21.14 -0.95
C VAL A 232 9.94 20.60 -2.36
N THR A 233 10.31 21.48 -3.27
CA THR A 233 10.68 21.10 -4.63
C THR A 233 12.17 20.84 -4.70
N ILE A 234 12.55 19.68 -5.25
CA ILE A 234 13.95 19.27 -5.43
C ILE A 234 14.24 19.15 -6.91
N VAL A 235 15.21 19.90 -7.38
CA VAL A 235 15.70 19.80 -8.75
C VAL A 235 16.68 18.62 -8.85
N ILE A 236 16.29 17.58 -9.58
CA ILE A 236 17.11 16.36 -9.73
C ILE A 236 18.13 16.49 -10.84
N ASN A 237 17.77 17.18 -11.93
CA ASN A 237 18.66 17.42 -13.09
C ASN A 237 18.56 18.88 -13.50
N ALA A 238 19.69 19.57 -13.59
CA ALA A 238 19.73 20.87 -14.25
C ALA A 238 19.38 20.70 -15.75
N PRO A 239 18.59 21.61 -16.36
CA PRO A 239 18.34 21.58 -17.80
C PRO A 239 19.68 21.57 -18.56
N GLY A 240 19.87 20.58 -19.43
CA GLY A 240 21.08 20.46 -20.26
C GLY A 240 22.18 19.52 -19.73
N GLN A 241 22.10 19.00 -18.53
CA GLN A 241 22.99 17.91 -18.10
C GLN A 241 22.47 16.55 -18.57
N ALA A 242 22.83 16.16 -19.79
CA ALA A 242 22.67 14.78 -20.22
C ALA A 242 23.42 13.86 -19.21
N ARG A 243 22.76 12.87 -18.66
CA ARG A 243 23.44 11.81 -17.89
C ARG A 243 24.54 11.23 -18.74
N LYS A 244 25.81 11.58 -18.48
CA LYS A 244 26.94 10.81 -19.02
C LYS A 244 26.77 9.39 -18.47
N ARG A 245 26.31 8.47 -19.32
CA ARG A 245 26.39 7.05 -18.99
C ARG A 245 27.86 6.74 -18.67
N PRO A 246 28.17 6.12 -17.54
CA PRO A 246 29.52 5.65 -17.32
C PRO A 246 29.89 4.77 -18.52
N PRO A 247 31.12 4.89 -19.04
CA PRO A 247 31.58 4.07 -20.15
C PRO A 247 31.33 2.60 -19.78
N LYS A 248 30.75 1.84 -20.72
CA LYS A 248 30.63 0.40 -20.54
C LYS A 248 32.03 -0.13 -20.22
N PRO A 249 32.22 -0.95 -19.17
CA PRO A 249 33.52 -1.58 -18.93
C PRO A 249 33.90 -2.32 -20.20
N GLY A 250 35.03 -1.97 -20.76
CA GLY A 250 35.61 -2.68 -21.91
C GLY A 250 35.70 -4.17 -21.61
N PRO A 251 35.76 -5.05 -22.65
CA PRO A 251 35.95 -6.46 -22.43
C PRO A 251 37.26 -6.66 -21.65
N GLY A 252 37.11 -7.07 -20.40
CA GLY A 252 38.25 -7.39 -19.56
C GLY A 252 39.11 -8.47 -20.20
N PRO A 253 40.45 -8.53 -19.92
CA PRO A 253 41.36 -9.50 -20.51
C PRO A 253 40.82 -10.92 -20.30
N ARG A 254 40.68 -11.67 -21.39
CA ARG A 254 40.23 -13.07 -21.37
C ARG A 254 41.19 -13.88 -20.48
N ARG A 255 40.77 -14.18 -19.25
CA ARG A 255 41.50 -15.14 -18.40
C ARG A 255 41.36 -16.53 -19.03
N ARG A 256 42.50 -17.11 -19.39
CA ARG A 256 42.63 -18.53 -19.69
C ARG A 256 42.18 -19.35 -18.48
N LYS A 257 41.20 -20.24 -18.68
CA LYS A 257 40.75 -21.17 -17.65
C LYS A 257 41.88 -22.15 -17.32
N PRO A 258 42.26 -22.34 -16.05
CA PRO A 258 42.93 -23.52 -15.61
C PRO A 258 41.92 -24.67 -15.47
N ALA A 259 42.29 -25.85 -15.88
CA ALA A 259 41.52 -27.07 -15.75
C ALA A 259 41.37 -27.47 -14.27
N GLY A 260 40.13 -27.75 -13.87
CA GLY A 260 39.78 -28.63 -12.77
C GLY A 260 39.98 -28.12 -11.34
N ARG A 261 38.90 -27.64 -10.72
CA ARG A 261 38.59 -27.93 -9.30
C ARG A 261 37.14 -27.58 -8.96
N ALA A 262 36.55 -28.40 -8.07
CA ALA A 262 35.21 -28.54 -7.64
C ALA A 262 34.44 -27.25 -7.27
N GLU A 263 33.16 -27.27 -7.56
CA GLU A 263 32.14 -26.25 -7.28
C GLU A 263 31.99 -25.95 -5.80
N ARG A 264 32.11 -24.66 -5.45
CA ARG A 264 31.50 -24.08 -4.24
C ARG A 264 30.56 -23.00 -4.69
N SER A 265 29.32 -23.11 -4.29
CA SER A 265 28.25 -22.14 -4.56
C SER A 265 28.61 -20.74 -4.07
N PRO A 266 28.41 -19.69 -4.88
CA PRO A 266 28.64 -18.31 -4.41
C PRO A 266 27.41 -17.77 -3.70
N GLY A 267 27.64 -17.31 -2.47
CA GLY A 267 26.67 -16.46 -1.74
C GLY A 267 26.36 -15.20 -2.52
N ARG A 268 25.08 -14.88 -2.63
CA ARG A 268 24.60 -13.66 -3.28
C ARG A 268 24.99 -12.44 -2.44
N HIS A 269 25.90 -11.63 -2.95
CA HIS A 269 26.11 -10.26 -2.49
C HIS A 269 24.91 -9.42 -2.93
N LEU A 270 24.19 -8.86 -1.97
CA LEU A 270 23.20 -7.81 -2.19
C LEU A 270 23.94 -6.48 -2.41
N ASP A 271 23.96 -6.03 -3.64
CA ASP A 271 24.48 -4.71 -4.03
C ASP A 271 23.50 -3.62 -3.59
N ALA A 272 23.87 -2.86 -2.57
CA ALA A 272 23.12 -1.70 -2.08
C ALA A 272 23.24 -0.55 -3.10
N ARG A 273 22.27 -0.45 -4.01
CA ARG A 273 22.16 0.71 -4.89
C ARG A 273 21.59 1.89 -4.12
N ARG A 274 22.32 2.98 -4.03
CA ARG A 274 21.90 4.27 -3.46
C ARG A 274 20.67 4.80 -4.19
N ALA A 275 19.53 4.81 -3.52
CA ALA A 275 18.33 5.53 -3.93
C ALA A 275 18.54 7.03 -3.64
N ARG A 276 18.29 7.90 -4.62
CA ARG A 276 18.19 9.37 -4.42
C ARG A 276 16.73 9.71 -4.21
N ILE A 277 16.49 10.52 -3.20
CA ILE A 277 15.18 10.82 -2.62
C ILE A 277 14.74 12.22 -3.02
N THR A 278 13.50 12.35 -3.50
CA THR A 278 12.78 13.62 -3.71
C THR A 278 11.59 13.64 -2.75
N GLY A 279 11.38 14.70 -1.98
CA GLY A 279 10.42 14.62 -0.89
C GLY A 279 9.54 15.84 -0.67
N THR A 280 8.30 15.56 -0.28
CA THR A 280 7.36 16.52 0.33
C THR A 280 7.33 16.24 1.84
N ARG A 281 7.50 17.28 2.66
CA ARG A 281 7.49 17.17 4.12
C ARG A 281 6.18 17.69 4.69
N VAL A 282 5.55 16.90 5.53
CA VAL A 282 4.41 17.31 6.35
C VAL A 282 4.91 17.40 7.80
N VAL A 283 4.73 18.56 8.44
CA VAL A 283 5.14 18.80 9.82
C VAL A 283 3.89 19.13 10.63
N ARG A 284 3.75 18.52 11.77
CA ARG A 284 2.74 18.86 12.78
C ARG A 284 3.18 20.02 13.64
#